data_f5e304ec534c9b4c89513158f5874b4f
#
_entry.id   f5e304ec534c9b4c89513158f5874b4f
#
_cell.length_a   1.000
_cell.length_b   1.000
_cell.length_c   1.000
_cell.angle_alpha   90.00
_cell.angle_beta   90.00
_cell.angle_gamma   90.00
#
_symmetry.space_group_name_H-M   'P 1'
#
loop_
_entity.id
_entity.type
_entity.pdbx_description
1 polymer ?
#
loop_
_entity_poly.entity_id
_entity_poly.type
_entity_poly.pdbx_seq_one_letter_code
_entity_poly.pdbx_strand_id
1 'polypeptide(L)'
;MKTLYMVKYGCGQWEDYHEDIEYMYETFDDAKQKCLQLQSEVDQRLQDNKHWYDTLNKLDDENIEGIYNEVTGRTSCGVSFYEFVDSPNDFPRILGLFDDNMQEKFLLYAEAVEHVDSISIFDNEYDNPHYFMSVYEWLDDGSMKWIDAFGSEKLQEMSCLERN
;
A
#
# COMPACT_ATOMS: atom_id res chain seq x y z
N MET A 1 22.55 32.60 -4.84
CA MET A 1 22.39 31.17 -5.17
C MET A 1 21.97 30.41 -3.92
N LYS A 2 20.96 29.58 -4.02
CA LYS A 2 20.36 28.91 -2.86
C LYS A 2 20.13 27.44 -3.20
N THR A 3 20.48 26.55 -2.28
CA THR A 3 20.21 25.12 -2.43
C THR A 3 18.82 24.81 -1.91
N LEU A 4 18.07 24.03 -2.68
CA LEU A 4 16.74 23.55 -2.33
C LEU A 4 16.74 22.02 -2.37
N TYR A 5 16.07 21.45 -1.38
CA TYR A 5 15.91 19.99 -1.22
C TYR A 5 14.42 19.67 -1.39
N MET A 6 14.11 18.96 -2.47
CA MET A 6 12.73 18.60 -2.80
C MET A 6 12.48 17.14 -2.44
N VAL A 7 11.48 16.91 -1.61
CA VAL A 7 10.99 15.57 -1.33
C VAL A 7 9.94 15.22 -2.37
N LYS A 8 10.22 14.20 -3.16
CA LYS A 8 9.40 13.74 -4.28
C LYS A 8 8.85 12.35 -4.03
N TYR A 9 7.65 12.15 -4.53
CA TYR A 9 7.01 10.85 -4.63
C TYR A 9 7.13 10.33 -6.06
N GLY A 10 7.58 9.10 -6.22
CA GLY A 10 7.65 8.42 -7.51
C GLY A 10 6.85 7.13 -7.48
N CYS A 11 6.15 6.82 -8.55
CA CYS A 11 5.33 5.62 -8.66
C CYS A 11 5.08 5.26 -10.11
N GLY A 12 4.84 3.97 -10.35
CA GLY A 12 4.53 3.44 -11.67
C GLY A 12 5.74 2.89 -12.39
N GLN A 13 5.50 2.34 -13.58
CA GLN A 13 6.55 1.77 -14.43
C GLN A 13 6.38 2.23 -15.87
N TRP A 14 7.51 2.36 -16.57
CA TRP A 14 7.56 2.73 -17.98
C TRP A 14 6.77 4.02 -18.26
N GLU A 15 5.80 3.98 -19.14
CA GLU A 15 4.98 5.11 -19.54
C GLU A 15 4.06 5.62 -18.43
N ASP A 16 3.74 4.76 -17.46
CA ASP A 16 2.91 5.10 -16.30
C ASP A 16 3.70 5.68 -15.13
N TYR A 17 5.05 5.73 -15.24
CA TYR A 17 5.89 6.32 -14.20
C TYR A 17 5.65 7.82 -14.09
N HIS A 18 5.44 8.30 -12.88
CA HIS A 18 5.27 9.71 -12.58
C HIS A 18 5.99 10.10 -11.30
N GLU A 19 6.33 11.36 -11.20
CA GLU A 19 6.95 11.96 -10.03
C GLU A 19 6.21 13.22 -9.66
N ASP A 20 5.98 13.41 -8.35
CA ASP A 20 5.35 14.60 -7.81
C ASP A 20 6.23 15.23 -6.73
N ILE A 21 6.38 16.55 -6.78
CA ILE A 21 7.02 17.29 -5.70
C ILE A 21 5.99 17.49 -4.60
N GLU A 22 6.26 16.95 -3.41
CA GLU A 22 5.35 17.08 -2.27
C GLU A 22 5.80 18.11 -1.26
N TYR A 23 7.11 18.21 -1.02
CA TYR A 23 7.69 19.13 -0.04
C TYR A 23 8.98 19.76 -0.56
N MET A 24 9.27 20.95 -0.08
CA MET A 24 10.50 21.68 -0.41
C MET A 24 11.10 22.26 0.86
N TYR A 25 12.40 22.03 1.06
CA TYR A 25 13.15 22.48 2.24
C TYR A 25 14.43 23.20 1.85
N GLU A 26 14.86 24.06 2.74
CA GLU A 26 16.14 24.78 2.60
C GLU A 26 17.31 24.06 3.30
N THR A 27 17.01 23.07 4.14
CA THR A 27 18.04 22.30 4.84
C THR A 27 17.95 20.82 4.43
N PHE A 28 19.12 20.21 4.33
CA PHE A 28 19.24 18.79 4.04
C PHE A 28 18.56 17.92 5.12
N ASP A 29 18.74 18.28 6.40
CA ASP A 29 18.22 17.49 7.51
C ASP A 29 16.70 17.43 7.54
N ASP A 30 16.03 18.57 7.31
CA ASP A 30 14.58 18.61 7.31
C ASP A 30 14.00 17.78 6.16
N ALA A 31 14.60 17.90 4.98
CA ALA A 31 14.19 17.13 3.81
C ALA A 31 14.45 15.63 4.02
N LYS A 32 15.61 15.26 4.55
CA LYS A 32 15.96 13.88 4.85
C LYS A 32 14.97 13.26 5.84
N GLN A 33 14.70 13.94 6.94
CA GLN A 33 13.77 13.47 7.97
C GLN A 33 12.37 13.24 7.38
N LYS A 34 11.88 14.19 6.58
CA LYS A 34 10.58 14.06 5.94
C LYS A 34 10.54 12.94 4.93
N CYS A 35 11.56 12.81 4.09
CA CYS A 35 11.65 11.76 3.09
C CYS A 35 11.64 10.37 3.75
N LEU A 36 12.42 10.16 4.80
CA LEU A 36 12.48 8.89 5.51
C LEU A 36 11.18 8.57 6.26
N GLN A 37 10.52 9.58 6.83
CA GLN A 37 9.21 9.42 7.46
C GLN A 37 8.17 8.93 6.44
N LEU A 38 8.07 9.60 5.30
CA LEU A 38 7.11 9.26 4.27
C LEU A 38 7.39 7.89 3.63
N GLN A 39 8.68 7.55 3.44
CA GLN A 39 9.06 6.23 2.96
C GLN A 39 8.66 5.12 3.96
N SER A 40 8.84 5.35 5.26
CA SER A 40 8.39 4.41 6.29
C SER A 40 6.88 4.18 6.25
N GLU A 41 6.10 5.22 6.00
CA GLU A 41 4.64 5.12 5.86
C GLU A 41 4.25 4.30 4.61
N VAL A 42 4.95 4.50 3.48
CA VAL A 42 4.75 3.69 2.26
C VAL A 42 5.09 2.22 2.53
N ASP A 43 6.25 1.95 3.14
CA ASP A 43 6.68 0.59 3.43
C ASP A 43 5.68 -0.15 4.33
N GLN A 44 5.15 0.53 5.35
CA GLN A 44 4.13 -0.03 6.23
C GLN A 44 2.83 -0.32 5.47
N ARG A 45 2.41 0.60 4.63
CA ARG A 45 1.20 0.43 3.81
C ARG A 45 1.34 -0.76 2.85
N LEU A 46 2.49 -0.93 2.20
CA LEU A 46 2.74 -2.08 1.33
C LEU A 46 2.75 -3.41 2.10
N GLN A 47 3.31 -3.43 3.31
CA GLN A 47 3.27 -4.61 4.17
C GLN A 47 1.83 -4.96 4.58
N ASP A 48 1.03 -3.98 4.95
CA ASP A 48 -0.37 -4.18 5.32
C ASP A 48 -1.18 -4.70 4.12
N ASN A 49 -0.95 -4.14 2.94
CA ASN A 49 -1.60 -4.58 1.71
C ASN A 49 -1.22 -6.04 1.38
N LYS A 50 0.05 -6.38 1.50
CA LYS A 50 0.52 -7.74 1.29
C LYS A 50 -0.13 -8.73 2.26
N HIS A 51 -0.26 -8.36 3.53
CA HIS A 51 -0.94 -9.19 4.53
C HIS A 51 -2.36 -9.55 4.10
N TRP A 52 -3.14 -8.60 3.59
CA TRP A 52 -4.51 -8.83 3.15
C TRP A 52 -4.59 -9.67 1.88
N TYR A 53 -3.71 -9.46 0.91
CA TYR A 53 -3.61 -10.34 -0.28
C TYR A 53 -3.24 -11.76 0.11
N ASP A 54 -2.27 -11.94 0.99
CA ASP A 54 -1.84 -13.26 1.46
C ASP A 54 -2.97 -13.95 2.23
N THR A 55 -3.73 -13.22 3.03
CA THR A 55 -4.90 -13.73 3.75
C THR A 55 -5.97 -14.24 2.79
N LEU A 56 -6.32 -13.48 1.75
CA LEU A 56 -7.27 -13.92 0.73
C LEU A 56 -6.78 -15.17 0.00
N ASN A 57 -5.53 -15.19 -0.43
CA ASN A 57 -4.95 -16.32 -1.15
C ASN A 57 -4.96 -17.59 -0.29
N LYS A 58 -4.66 -17.48 0.99
CA LYS A 58 -4.72 -18.59 1.93
C LYS A 58 -6.14 -19.15 2.07
N LEU A 59 -7.13 -18.29 2.21
CA LEU A 59 -8.53 -18.69 2.33
C LEU A 59 -9.05 -19.31 1.04
N ASP A 60 -8.64 -18.79 -0.12
CA ASP A 60 -8.95 -19.39 -1.42
C ASP A 60 -8.32 -20.79 -1.56
N ASP A 61 -7.09 -20.98 -1.10
CA ASP A 61 -6.41 -22.28 -1.09
C ASP A 61 -7.09 -23.29 -0.15
N GLU A 62 -7.71 -22.83 0.93
CA GLU A 62 -8.53 -23.64 1.83
C GLU A 62 -9.91 -23.98 1.23
N ASN A 63 -10.22 -23.46 0.04
CA ASN A 63 -11.45 -23.75 -0.71
C ASN A 63 -12.74 -23.41 0.05
N ILE A 64 -12.75 -22.28 0.73
CA ILE A 64 -13.93 -21.87 1.51
C ILE A 64 -15.17 -21.63 0.65
N GLU A 65 -15.01 -21.17 -0.60
CA GLU A 65 -16.10 -21.02 -1.55
C GLU A 65 -16.73 -22.39 -1.88
N GLY A 66 -15.91 -23.39 -2.14
CA GLY A 66 -16.40 -24.76 -2.39
C GLY A 66 -17.14 -25.34 -1.19
N ILE A 67 -16.63 -25.12 0.01
CA ILE A 67 -17.31 -25.54 1.25
C ILE A 67 -18.65 -24.86 1.41
N TYR A 68 -18.69 -23.54 1.18
CA TYR A 68 -19.94 -22.76 1.21
C TYR A 68 -20.97 -23.32 0.23
N ASN A 69 -20.57 -23.53 -1.03
CA ASN A 69 -21.45 -24.01 -2.09
C ASN A 69 -21.96 -25.43 -1.80
N GLU A 70 -21.12 -26.30 -1.25
CA GLU A 70 -21.53 -27.65 -0.86
C GLU A 70 -22.60 -27.63 0.22
N VAL A 71 -22.41 -26.84 1.28
CA VAL A 71 -23.36 -26.77 2.41
C VAL A 71 -24.65 -26.07 2.00
N THR A 72 -24.57 -24.92 1.33
CA THR A 72 -25.74 -24.11 0.95
C THR A 72 -26.49 -24.69 -0.24
N GLY A 73 -25.80 -25.40 -1.13
CA GLY A 73 -26.43 -26.12 -2.25
C GLY A 73 -27.39 -27.19 -1.79
N ARG A 74 -27.14 -27.79 -0.63
CA ARG A 74 -28.03 -28.76 0.02
C ARG A 74 -29.28 -28.12 0.62
N THR A 75 -29.20 -26.84 1.00
CA THR A 75 -30.28 -26.09 1.63
C THR A 75 -31.07 -25.22 0.69
N SER A 76 -30.62 -25.05 -0.56
CA SER A 76 -31.23 -24.21 -1.60
C SER A 76 -31.47 -22.75 -1.13
N CYS A 77 -30.49 -22.17 -0.42
CA CYS A 77 -30.65 -20.85 0.22
C CYS A 77 -30.75 -19.68 -0.77
N GLY A 78 -30.35 -19.88 -2.04
CA GLY A 78 -30.46 -18.86 -3.09
C GLY A 78 -29.49 -17.69 -2.98
N VAL A 79 -28.53 -17.72 -2.04
CA VAL A 79 -27.53 -16.66 -1.85
C VAL A 79 -26.17 -17.17 -2.30
N SER A 80 -25.53 -16.47 -3.25
CA SER A 80 -24.22 -16.84 -3.74
C SER A 80 -23.14 -16.60 -2.67
N PHE A 81 -22.00 -17.27 -2.83
CA PHE A 81 -20.85 -17.05 -1.94
C PHE A 81 -20.43 -15.58 -1.91
N TYR A 82 -20.36 -14.91 -3.06
CA TYR A 82 -19.95 -13.51 -3.13
C TYR A 82 -20.94 -12.56 -2.48
N GLU A 83 -22.24 -12.79 -2.60
CA GLU A 83 -23.25 -12.04 -1.87
C GLU A 83 -23.13 -12.24 -0.35
N PHE A 84 -22.90 -13.49 0.06
CA PHE A 84 -22.77 -13.84 1.48
C PHE A 84 -21.52 -13.21 2.11
N VAL A 85 -20.36 -13.30 1.47
CA VAL A 85 -19.08 -12.78 2.02
C VAL A 85 -18.96 -11.27 1.94
N ASP A 86 -19.82 -10.59 1.20
CA ASP A 86 -19.89 -9.13 1.22
C ASP A 86 -20.35 -8.61 2.59
N SER A 87 -21.32 -9.29 3.20
CA SER A 87 -21.81 -8.99 4.55
C SER A 87 -22.33 -10.25 5.24
N PRO A 88 -21.44 -11.13 5.77
CA PRO A 88 -21.89 -12.40 6.36
C PRO A 88 -22.87 -12.25 7.52
N ASN A 89 -22.74 -11.18 8.30
CA ASN A 89 -23.62 -10.89 9.42
C ASN A 89 -25.06 -10.53 9.01
N ASP A 90 -25.28 -10.18 7.75
CA ASP A 90 -26.62 -9.93 7.20
C ASP A 90 -27.37 -11.24 6.91
N PHE A 91 -26.67 -12.38 6.93
CA PHE A 91 -27.19 -13.70 6.67
C PHE A 91 -26.99 -14.66 7.86
N PRO A 92 -27.56 -14.36 9.04
CA PRO A 92 -27.28 -15.15 10.25
C PRO A 92 -27.74 -16.61 10.15
N ARG A 93 -28.77 -16.91 9.38
CA ARG A 93 -29.23 -18.28 9.15
C ARG A 93 -28.24 -19.11 8.33
N ILE A 94 -27.62 -18.47 7.33
CA ILE A 94 -26.58 -19.12 6.50
C ILE A 94 -25.32 -19.28 7.33
N LEU A 95 -24.89 -18.24 8.02
CA LEU A 95 -23.71 -18.27 8.89
C LEU A 95 -23.84 -19.39 9.94
N GLY A 96 -25.04 -19.57 10.51
CA GLY A 96 -25.35 -20.60 11.48
C GLY A 96 -25.30 -22.04 10.96
N LEU A 97 -25.23 -22.27 9.64
CA LEU A 97 -25.04 -23.61 9.06
C LEU A 97 -23.59 -24.14 9.21
N PHE A 98 -22.66 -23.27 9.58
CA PHE A 98 -21.25 -23.58 9.69
C PHE A 98 -20.80 -23.59 11.15
N ASP A 99 -19.72 -24.35 11.43
CA ASP A 99 -19.11 -24.33 12.75
C ASP A 99 -18.38 -23.00 13.03
N ASP A 100 -17.97 -22.78 14.27
CA ASP A 100 -17.35 -21.52 14.69
C ASP A 100 -16.08 -21.21 13.89
N ASN A 101 -15.27 -22.22 13.56
CA ASN A 101 -14.06 -22.05 12.77
C ASN A 101 -14.36 -21.54 11.35
N MET A 102 -15.35 -22.12 10.68
CA MET A 102 -15.77 -21.67 9.35
C MET A 102 -16.40 -20.29 9.37
N GLN A 103 -17.20 -19.99 10.42
CA GLN A 103 -17.78 -18.66 10.60
C GLN A 103 -16.68 -17.59 10.70
N GLU A 104 -15.64 -17.85 11.48
CA GLU A 104 -14.47 -16.94 11.60
C GLU A 104 -13.77 -16.74 10.25
N LYS A 105 -13.63 -17.81 9.46
CA LYS A 105 -13.01 -17.73 8.12
C LYS A 105 -13.84 -16.88 7.15
N PHE A 106 -15.15 -17.01 7.15
CA PHE A 106 -16.03 -16.16 6.32
C PHE A 106 -15.97 -14.70 6.73
N LEU A 107 -15.95 -14.41 8.02
CA LEU A 107 -15.81 -13.04 8.53
C LEU A 107 -14.43 -12.45 8.18
N LEU A 108 -13.38 -13.24 8.29
CA LEU A 108 -12.02 -12.83 7.91
C LEU A 108 -11.92 -12.59 6.39
N TYR A 109 -12.55 -13.42 5.59
CA TYR A 109 -12.60 -13.24 4.12
C TYR A 109 -13.28 -11.91 3.77
N ALA A 110 -14.42 -11.63 4.37
CA ALA A 110 -15.14 -10.36 4.17
C ALA A 110 -14.28 -9.16 4.52
N GLU A 111 -13.58 -9.20 5.65
CA GLU A 111 -12.66 -8.15 6.09
C GLU A 111 -11.51 -7.97 5.09
N ALA A 112 -10.91 -9.06 4.65
CA ALA A 112 -9.80 -9.04 3.69
C ALA A 112 -10.22 -8.46 2.34
N VAL A 113 -11.39 -8.83 1.83
CA VAL A 113 -11.94 -8.28 0.57
C VAL A 113 -12.15 -6.77 0.70
N GLU A 114 -12.71 -6.30 1.80
CA GLU A 114 -12.92 -4.86 2.04
C GLU A 114 -11.59 -4.09 2.02
N HIS A 115 -10.55 -4.62 2.68
CA HIS A 115 -9.22 -4.02 2.66
C HIS A 115 -8.59 -4.03 1.28
N VAL A 116 -8.63 -5.15 0.57
CA VAL A 116 -8.06 -5.29 -0.78
C VAL A 116 -8.76 -4.34 -1.76
N ASP A 117 -10.08 -4.22 -1.71
CA ASP A 117 -10.85 -3.33 -2.59
C ASP A 117 -10.54 -1.85 -2.35
N SER A 118 -10.04 -1.49 -1.18
CA SER A 118 -9.63 -0.12 -0.84
C SER A 118 -8.22 0.24 -1.29
N ILE A 119 -7.41 -0.74 -1.73
CA ILE A 119 -6.03 -0.51 -2.15
C ILE A 119 -5.99 0.22 -3.50
N SER A 120 -5.20 1.30 -3.56
CA SER A 120 -4.92 1.98 -4.84
C SER A 120 -4.21 1.03 -5.81
N ILE A 121 -4.53 1.15 -7.10
CA ILE A 121 -3.93 0.32 -8.16
C ILE A 121 -2.40 0.45 -8.23
N PHE A 122 -1.83 1.57 -7.74
CA PHE A 122 -0.39 1.82 -7.70
C PHE A 122 0.27 1.43 -6.38
N ASP A 123 -0.50 1.04 -5.36
CA ASP A 123 0.02 0.66 -4.04
C ASP A 123 0.40 -0.83 -4.01
N ASN A 124 1.37 -1.20 -4.84
CA ASN A 124 1.92 -2.56 -4.93
C ASN A 124 3.42 -2.52 -5.17
N GLU A 125 4.11 -3.62 -4.93
CA GLU A 125 5.57 -3.70 -5.11
C GLU A 125 6.00 -3.50 -6.56
N TYR A 126 5.18 -3.90 -7.52
CA TYR A 126 5.48 -3.76 -8.95
C TYR A 126 5.58 -2.30 -9.39
N ASP A 127 4.64 -1.46 -8.97
CA ASP A 127 4.63 -0.02 -9.29
C ASP A 127 5.59 0.78 -8.41
N ASN A 128 6.16 0.15 -7.38
CA ASN A 128 7.22 0.68 -6.55
C ASN A 128 6.99 2.13 -6.09
N PRO A 129 5.91 2.40 -5.34
CA PRO A 129 5.73 3.71 -4.74
C PRO A 129 6.88 4.00 -3.77
N HIS A 130 7.52 5.15 -3.94
CA HIS A 130 8.70 5.49 -3.14
C HIS A 130 8.86 7.00 -3.00
N TYR A 131 9.59 7.39 -1.97
CA TYR A 131 10.02 8.76 -1.75
C TYR A 131 11.53 8.89 -1.95
N PHE A 132 11.93 10.02 -2.50
CA PHE A 132 13.33 10.37 -2.71
C PHE A 132 13.52 11.88 -2.60
N MET A 133 14.76 12.30 -2.46
CA MET A 133 15.14 13.69 -2.38
C MET A 133 15.88 14.10 -3.65
N SER A 134 15.43 15.18 -4.30
CA SER A 134 16.18 15.84 -5.37
C SER A 134 16.76 17.15 -4.86
N VAL A 135 18.00 17.40 -5.23
CA VAL A 135 18.72 18.60 -4.83
C VAL A 135 18.86 19.54 -6.01
N TYR A 136 18.49 20.80 -5.81
CA TYR A 136 18.56 21.86 -6.82
C TYR A 136 19.31 23.07 -6.30
N GLU A 137 20.00 23.78 -7.20
CA GLU A 137 20.45 25.14 -6.97
C GLU A 137 19.49 26.11 -7.62
N TRP A 138 18.98 27.05 -6.85
CA TRP A 138 18.23 28.18 -7.37
C TRP A 138 19.18 29.30 -7.72
N LEU A 139 19.29 29.58 -9.03
CA LEU A 139 20.23 30.53 -9.58
C LEU A 139 19.67 31.98 -9.52
N ASP A 140 20.55 32.95 -9.62
CA ASP A 140 20.20 34.38 -9.51
C ASP A 140 19.28 34.87 -10.66
N ASP A 141 19.26 34.15 -11.78
CA ASP A 141 18.37 34.43 -12.91
C ASP A 141 16.94 33.87 -12.73
N GLY A 142 16.66 33.21 -11.59
CA GLY A 142 15.39 32.59 -11.29
C GLY A 142 15.24 31.15 -11.80
N SER A 143 16.22 30.62 -12.50
CA SER A 143 16.23 29.22 -12.96
C SER A 143 16.69 28.27 -11.86
N MET A 144 16.31 26.98 -11.98
CA MET A 144 16.77 25.92 -11.09
C MET A 144 17.63 24.93 -11.86
N LYS A 145 18.75 24.57 -11.26
CA LYS A 145 19.68 23.56 -11.79
C LYS A 145 19.64 22.32 -10.91
N TRP A 146 19.31 21.18 -11.50
CA TRP A 146 19.40 19.89 -10.82
C TRP A 146 20.85 19.54 -10.48
N ILE A 147 21.10 19.10 -9.26
CA ILE A 147 22.44 18.76 -8.77
C ILE A 147 22.56 17.25 -8.55
N ASP A 148 21.65 16.65 -7.78
CA ASP A 148 21.69 15.26 -7.38
C ASP A 148 20.33 14.76 -6.90
N ALA A 149 20.23 13.43 -6.73
CA ALA A 149 19.06 12.79 -6.13
C ALA A 149 19.51 11.66 -5.21
N PHE A 150 18.78 11.49 -4.10
CA PHE A 150 19.05 10.47 -3.11
C PHE A 150 17.77 9.68 -2.80
N GLY A 151 17.80 8.37 -3.05
CA GLY A 151 16.77 7.45 -2.56
C GLY A 151 16.83 7.28 -1.05
N SER A 152 15.77 6.71 -0.47
CA SER A 152 15.67 6.53 0.99
C SER A 152 16.79 5.66 1.57
N GLU A 153 17.22 4.62 0.85
CA GLU A 153 18.33 3.76 1.28
C GLU A 153 19.62 4.55 1.43
N LYS A 154 19.94 5.38 0.43
CA LYS A 154 21.13 6.24 0.48
C LYS A 154 21.04 7.27 1.59
N LEU A 155 19.87 7.87 1.78
CA LEU A 155 19.65 8.84 2.85
C LEU A 155 19.83 8.23 4.25
N GLN A 156 19.42 6.98 4.44
CA GLN A 156 19.62 6.27 5.71
C GLN A 156 21.11 6.05 6.02
N GLU A 157 21.93 5.80 5.01
CA GLU A 157 23.37 5.59 5.15
C GLU A 157 24.12 6.89 5.41
N MET A 158 23.57 8.05 5.03
CA MET A 158 24.25 9.35 5.16
C MET A 158 24.19 9.87 6.61
N SER A 159 25.34 10.15 7.16
CA SER A 159 25.50 10.80 8.47
C SER A 159 25.62 12.31 8.34
N CYS A 160 25.59 13.01 9.50
CA CYS A 160 25.84 14.46 9.55
C CYS A 160 27.21 14.86 8.95
N LEU A 161 28.20 13.97 9.02
CA LEU A 161 29.55 14.24 8.49
C LEU A 161 29.61 14.18 6.96
N GLU A 162 28.75 13.39 6.31
CA GLU A 162 28.72 13.25 4.87
C GLU A 162 28.04 14.42 4.16
N ARG A 163 27.34 15.27 4.89
CA ARG A 163 26.64 16.45 4.37
C ARG A 163 27.52 17.66 4.17
N ASN A 164 28.64 17.69 4.84
CA ASN A 164 29.62 18.76 4.79
C ASN A 164 30.67 18.46 3.69
#